data_8139882986ffb5d7641c667397ab28aa
#
_entry.id   8139882986ffb5d7641c667397ab28aa
#
_cell.length_a   1.000
_cell.length_b   1.000
_cell.length_c   1.000
_cell.angle_alpha   90.00
_cell.angle_beta   90.00
_cell.angle_gamma   90.00
#
_symmetry.space_group_name_H-M   'P 1'
#
loop_
_entity.id
_entity.type
_entity.pdbx_description
1 polymer ?
#
loop_
_entity_poly.entity_id
_entity_poly.type
_entity_poly.pdbx_seq_one_letter_code
_entity_poly.pdbx_strand_id
1 'polypeptide(L)'
;MKTISRRTGPMGLVTGALCLAMAACMALAMFTDFTMTSENNYQNLADMIGGRTMPLSVFTVCFAVLLRWAQTRFPRRGRGLTVLAVVMGAWWVLAQVYASRFRQIELLASASQLLKAVIAFVGMSALYDLFFRMLDDVLLRGTDVHVGAGGRLRRAYRAHPALLCGAAVLLCWLPNIVIAYPVAMNIDTAAQVEQAMGLVPYDGNHPPFGTMVLGWALALGRVLGSANLGLFAFTLAQAIFGAAVIGYAQATMRTLRAPVWLRALSLLVCAFAPCFCDNITVLLKDVPYALSAMLLCCELARAVIAQEPGYARSAGHAVRCAVACLGMLLFRNNGLGVVLPAALLLMLRVRREGWRAMLGAGARLLAPALLSLVIIAGVNAAYDVQPGSAGEAFSLPFQQTARFVQKHHDEIPQEEREIIDAVLDFEQLSGIYDAYISDPVKETYRLDAGAKELLAYFGVWAKQLLRDPLCYAEATLIQNALLFDPQTRNVAFFDVPGLTDEAAQALGVSKPDVLWRLMSREMTMRELLFALPLYTQLTSVGFYAILMLVVCVIARRERAGGMGVMLTVPVMTAVMIVLGPCLLWQDRYGFPIIYCMPLALAALWRQLRQRKA
;
A
#
# COMPACT_ATOMS: atom_id res chain seq x y z
N MET A 1 -1.49 22.30 41.42
CA MET A 1 -0.03 22.45 41.25
C MET A 1 0.67 21.50 42.20
N LYS A 2 0.97 20.26 41.79
CA LYS A 2 1.76 19.32 42.58
C LYS A 2 3.22 19.50 42.17
N THR A 3 4.02 19.86 43.14
CA THR A 3 5.45 20.11 43.15
C THR A 3 6.22 19.10 42.31
N ILE A 4 6.87 19.58 41.23
CA ILE A 4 7.90 18.87 40.49
C ILE A 4 9.10 18.74 41.40
N SER A 5 9.25 17.63 42.09
CA SER A 5 10.46 17.29 42.84
C SER A 5 11.63 17.24 41.86
N ARG A 6 12.52 18.20 41.96
CA ARG A 6 13.81 18.26 41.26
C ARG A 6 14.67 17.07 41.69
N ARG A 7 14.74 16.04 40.90
CA ARG A 7 15.86 15.10 40.91
C ARG A 7 17.05 15.74 40.18
N THR A 8 17.70 16.68 40.82
CA THR A 8 18.99 17.27 40.42
C THR A 8 20.14 16.43 40.99
N GLY A 9 20.18 15.17 40.66
CA GLY A 9 21.34 14.30 40.97
C GLY A 9 22.08 13.94 39.67
N PRO A 10 23.27 13.38 39.75
CA PRO A 10 24.08 13.00 38.59
C PRO A 10 23.29 12.14 37.59
N MET A 11 22.36 11.33 38.06
CA MET A 11 21.46 10.52 37.22
C MET A 11 20.47 11.38 36.41
N GLY A 12 20.09 12.56 36.89
CA GLY A 12 19.23 13.51 36.16
C GLY A 12 19.99 14.22 35.03
N LEU A 13 21.27 14.55 35.25
CA LEU A 13 22.13 15.13 34.22
C LEU A 13 22.43 14.14 33.09
N VAL A 14 22.76 12.89 33.41
CA VAL A 14 23.00 11.83 32.42
C VAL A 14 21.74 11.59 31.59
N THR A 15 20.55 11.51 32.20
CA THR A 15 19.29 11.35 31.49
C THR A 15 18.99 12.55 30.58
N GLY A 16 19.31 13.78 31.04
CA GLY A 16 19.17 15.01 30.24
C GLY A 16 20.08 15.00 29.02
N ALA A 17 21.36 14.66 29.22
CA ALA A 17 22.35 14.58 28.14
C ALA A 17 21.95 13.51 27.08
N LEU A 18 21.50 12.32 27.51
CA LEU A 18 21.01 11.28 26.61
C LEU A 18 19.78 11.72 25.82
N CYS A 19 18.83 12.43 26.46
CA CYS A 19 17.68 13.00 25.75
C CYS A 19 18.11 14.03 24.70
N LEU A 20 19.07 14.87 25.02
CA LEU A 20 19.58 15.86 24.08
C LEU A 20 20.33 15.23 22.92
N ALA A 21 21.20 14.24 23.18
CA ALA A 21 21.90 13.49 22.15
C ALA A 21 20.92 12.76 21.22
N MET A 22 19.91 12.12 21.79
CA MET A 22 18.87 11.46 21.00
C MET A 22 18.06 12.46 20.17
N ALA A 23 17.71 13.62 20.73
CA ALA A 23 17.01 14.68 20.00
C ALA A 23 17.86 15.25 18.86
N ALA A 24 19.17 15.38 19.05
CA ALA A 24 20.10 15.77 17.98
C ALA A 24 20.15 14.72 16.87
N CYS A 25 20.19 13.42 17.20
CA CYS A 25 20.09 12.36 16.19
C CYS A 25 18.75 12.41 15.44
N MET A 26 17.63 12.67 16.13
CA MET A 26 16.32 12.83 15.46
C MET A 26 16.32 14.02 14.49
N ALA A 27 16.87 15.16 14.89
CA ALA A 27 16.98 16.34 14.04
C ALA A 27 17.89 16.08 12.83
N LEU A 28 19.06 15.48 13.05
CA LEU A 28 20.00 15.13 11.98
C LEU A 28 19.40 14.11 11.01
N ALA A 29 18.70 13.10 11.50
CA ALA A 29 18.04 12.09 10.65
C ALA A 29 17.08 12.71 9.63
N MET A 30 16.35 13.76 9.99
CA MET A 30 15.43 14.44 9.08
C MET A 30 16.11 15.16 7.92
N PHE A 31 17.40 15.47 8.04
CA PHE A 31 18.18 16.18 7.05
C PHE A 31 19.32 15.34 6.48
N THR A 32 19.40 14.06 6.86
CA THR A 32 20.46 13.18 6.38
C THR A 32 20.31 12.94 4.88
N ASP A 33 21.37 13.24 4.16
CA ASP A 33 21.56 12.89 2.76
C ASP A 33 22.72 11.89 2.69
N PHE A 34 22.48 10.74 2.08
CA PHE A 34 23.49 9.69 1.90
C PHE A 34 24.33 9.90 0.65
N THR A 35 24.08 10.92 -0.16
CA THR A 35 24.95 11.25 -1.30
C THR A 35 26.33 11.67 -0.80
N MET A 36 27.38 11.17 -1.46
CA MET A 36 28.74 11.58 -1.19
C MET A 36 29.06 12.85 -2.01
N THR A 37 29.46 13.90 -1.31
CA THR A 37 29.85 15.19 -1.92
C THR A 37 31.35 15.31 -2.11
N SER A 38 32.14 14.50 -1.37
CA SER A 38 33.61 14.55 -1.38
C SER A 38 34.18 13.20 -0.94
N GLU A 39 35.39 12.88 -1.39
CA GLU A 39 36.17 11.75 -0.84
C GLU A 39 36.63 12.00 0.61
N ASN A 40 36.63 13.27 1.05
CA ASN A 40 36.99 13.65 2.40
C ASN A 40 35.81 13.40 3.37
N ASN A 41 36.00 12.48 4.31
CA ASN A 41 35.00 12.13 5.32
C ASN A 41 34.55 13.32 6.19
N TYR A 42 35.45 14.24 6.54
CA TYR A 42 35.11 15.44 7.32
C TYR A 42 34.21 16.38 6.53
N GLN A 43 34.50 16.56 5.23
CA GLN A 43 33.70 17.40 4.35
C GLN A 43 32.30 16.81 4.19
N ASN A 44 32.17 15.49 3.95
CA ASN A 44 30.87 14.82 3.87
C ASN A 44 30.01 14.97 5.15
N LEU A 45 30.64 14.99 6.32
CA LEU A 45 29.92 15.24 7.58
C LEU A 45 29.59 16.73 7.77
N ALA A 46 30.49 17.62 7.38
CA ALA A 46 30.24 19.06 7.44
C ALA A 46 29.07 19.45 6.53
N ASP A 47 28.98 18.87 5.34
CA ASP A 47 27.90 19.12 4.37
C ASP A 47 26.54 18.63 4.88
N MET A 48 26.50 17.59 5.73
CA MET A 48 25.28 17.17 6.41
C MET A 48 24.70 18.27 7.32
N ILE A 49 25.56 19.08 7.92
CA ILE A 49 25.19 20.18 8.84
C ILE A 49 25.12 21.51 8.09
N GLY A 50 25.88 21.66 7.01
CA GLY A 50 26.10 22.90 6.28
C GLY A 50 24.81 23.60 5.86
N GLY A 51 24.74 24.92 6.15
CA GLY A 51 23.57 25.75 5.84
C GLY A 51 22.31 25.46 6.65
N ARG A 52 22.30 24.42 7.48
CA ARG A 52 21.12 23.93 8.23
C ARG A 52 21.25 24.08 9.75
N THR A 53 22.23 24.83 10.23
CA THR A 53 22.53 24.98 11.69
C THR A 53 21.35 25.51 12.48
N MET A 54 20.63 26.51 11.96
CA MET A 54 19.46 27.07 12.64
C MET A 54 18.29 26.08 12.70
N PRO A 55 17.82 25.47 11.58
CA PRO A 55 16.80 24.43 11.64
C PRO A 55 17.18 23.26 12.55
N LEU A 56 18.40 22.75 12.47
CA LEU A 56 18.89 21.65 13.31
C LEU A 56 18.82 22.00 14.80
N SER A 57 19.25 23.22 15.18
CA SER A 57 19.16 23.67 16.56
C SER A 57 17.72 23.74 17.07
N VAL A 58 16.83 24.35 16.29
CA VAL A 58 15.40 24.46 16.62
C VAL A 58 14.78 23.05 16.76
N PHE A 59 14.98 22.17 15.78
CA PHE A 59 14.44 20.81 15.85
C PHE A 59 15.02 20.01 17.02
N THR A 60 16.32 20.16 17.31
CA THR A 60 16.94 19.50 18.47
C THR A 60 16.27 19.92 19.78
N VAL A 61 16.04 21.22 19.99
CA VAL A 61 15.34 21.72 21.18
C VAL A 61 13.90 21.20 21.22
N CYS A 62 13.17 21.29 20.11
CA CYS A 62 11.79 20.81 20.02
C CYS A 62 11.69 19.31 20.34
N PHE A 63 12.57 18.48 19.75
CA PHE A 63 12.60 17.06 20.03
C PHE A 63 13.03 16.73 21.46
N ALA A 64 13.97 17.47 22.06
CA ALA A 64 14.34 17.28 23.45
C ALA A 64 13.16 17.55 24.40
N VAL A 65 12.43 18.64 24.17
CA VAL A 65 11.20 18.96 24.92
C VAL A 65 10.14 17.88 24.72
N LEU A 66 9.92 17.46 23.47
CA LEU A 66 8.93 16.46 23.11
C LEU A 66 9.27 15.08 23.72
N LEU A 67 10.53 14.66 23.66
CA LEU A 67 10.99 13.41 24.29
C LEU A 67 10.78 13.45 25.80
N ARG A 68 11.14 14.57 26.44
CA ARG A 68 10.96 14.75 27.88
C ARG A 68 9.49 14.72 28.29
N TRP A 69 8.63 15.40 27.55
CA TRP A 69 7.20 15.37 27.73
C TRP A 69 6.63 13.95 27.52
N ALA A 70 7.06 13.27 26.45
CA ALA A 70 6.58 11.94 26.14
C ALA A 70 7.00 10.88 27.17
N GLN A 71 8.20 11.00 27.78
CA GLN A 71 8.64 10.10 28.86
C GLN A 71 7.69 10.12 30.07
N THR A 72 7.10 11.29 30.35
CA THR A 72 6.16 11.45 31.46
C THR A 72 4.71 11.11 31.08
N ARG A 73 4.34 11.32 29.82
CA ARG A 73 2.96 11.21 29.36
C ARG A 73 2.63 9.86 28.74
N PHE A 74 3.57 9.29 27.97
CA PHE A 74 3.34 8.06 27.20
C PHE A 74 4.26 6.93 27.69
N PRO A 75 3.81 6.12 28.68
CA PRO A 75 4.61 5.02 29.19
C PRO A 75 4.81 3.93 28.13
N ARG A 76 5.97 3.28 28.15
CA ARG A 76 6.23 2.09 27.35
C ARG A 76 5.40 0.93 27.90
N ARG A 77 4.52 0.38 27.04
CA ARG A 77 3.67 -0.76 27.36
C ARG A 77 4.12 -2.00 26.60
N GLY A 78 5.16 -2.63 27.10
CA GLY A 78 5.77 -3.80 26.46
C GLY A 78 6.88 -3.46 25.47
N ARG A 79 7.62 -4.48 25.04
CA ARG A 79 8.82 -4.33 24.20
C ARG A 79 8.50 -4.32 22.69
N GLY A 80 7.33 -4.85 22.27
CA GLY A 80 7.00 -5.08 20.86
C GLY A 80 7.04 -3.81 20.01
N LEU A 81 6.48 -2.70 20.49
CA LEU A 81 6.49 -1.42 19.76
C LEU A 81 7.90 -0.81 19.67
N THR A 82 8.72 -0.95 20.72
CA THR A 82 10.11 -0.49 20.68
C THR A 82 10.95 -1.33 19.72
N VAL A 83 10.76 -2.65 19.69
CA VAL A 83 11.42 -3.51 18.69
C VAL A 83 10.99 -3.13 17.28
N LEU A 84 9.69 -2.94 17.06
CA LEU A 84 9.18 -2.48 15.77
C LEU A 84 9.80 -1.11 15.38
N ALA A 85 9.93 -0.17 16.31
CA ALA A 85 10.54 1.14 16.06
C ALA A 85 12.00 1.02 15.62
N VAL A 86 12.76 0.13 16.24
CA VAL A 86 14.17 -0.17 15.86
C VAL A 86 14.22 -0.80 14.46
N VAL A 87 13.35 -1.76 14.16
CA VAL A 87 13.26 -2.38 12.83
C VAL A 87 12.89 -1.35 11.76
N MET A 88 11.92 -0.48 12.04
CA MET A 88 11.52 0.58 11.09
C MET A 88 12.60 1.65 10.92
N GLY A 89 13.36 1.97 11.97
CA GLY A 89 14.51 2.86 11.85
C GLY A 89 15.61 2.29 10.94
N ALA A 90 15.91 1.00 11.08
CA ALA A 90 16.84 0.31 10.18
C ALA A 90 16.31 0.25 8.75
N TRP A 91 15.04 -0.08 8.57
CA TRP A 91 14.40 -0.10 7.25
C TRP A 91 14.44 1.28 6.58
N TRP A 92 14.16 2.34 7.33
CA TRP A 92 14.22 3.70 6.79
C TRP A 92 15.61 4.05 6.25
N VAL A 93 16.68 3.71 6.99
CA VAL A 93 18.06 3.93 6.52
C VAL A 93 18.30 3.16 5.21
N LEU A 94 17.90 1.88 5.16
CA LEU A 94 18.03 1.07 3.94
C LEU A 94 17.23 1.66 2.78
N ALA A 95 15.98 2.09 3.03
CA ALA A 95 15.15 2.72 2.01
C ALA A 95 15.80 4.00 1.44
N GLN A 96 16.37 4.88 2.30
CA GLN A 96 17.04 6.09 1.84
C GLN A 96 18.31 5.77 1.02
N VAL A 97 19.06 4.76 1.40
CA VAL A 97 20.25 4.31 0.67
C VAL A 97 19.86 3.78 -0.72
N TYR A 98 18.81 2.96 -0.78
CA TYR A 98 18.38 2.28 -2.00
C TYR A 98 17.39 3.10 -2.85
N ALA A 99 16.73 4.13 -2.30
CA ALA A 99 15.84 5.01 -3.09
C ALA A 99 16.58 5.92 -4.06
N SER A 100 17.91 6.03 -3.96
CA SER A 100 18.74 6.79 -4.89
C SER A 100 18.99 5.99 -6.16
N ARG A 101 18.12 6.10 -7.15
CA ARG A 101 18.11 5.35 -8.42
C ARG A 101 19.42 5.35 -9.20
N PHE A 102 20.28 6.34 -8.99
CA PHE A 102 21.49 6.53 -9.79
C PHE A 102 22.80 6.28 -9.05
N ARG A 103 22.75 5.90 -7.78
CA ARG A 103 23.94 5.71 -6.96
C ARG A 103 23.75 4.52 -6.04
N GLN A 104 24.43 3.44 -6.32
CA GLN A 104 24.66 2.39 -5.32
C GLN A 104 25.49 2.99 -4.20
N ILE A 105 24.84 3.36 -3.11
CA ILE A 105 25.52 3.88 -1.94
C ILE A 105 25.90 2.68 -1.09
N GLU A 106 27.15 2.33 -1.11
CA GLU A 106 27.68 1.35 -0.19
C GLU A 106 27.79 1.99 1.20
N LEU A 107 26.94 1.58 2.14
CA LEU A 107 26.98 2.07 3.51
C LEU A 107 28.34 1.90 4.18
N LEU A 108 29.09 0.89 3.76
CA LEU A 108 30.40 0.56 4.28
C LEU A 108 31.54 1.19 3.47
N ALA A 109 31.24 1.92 2.40
CA ALA A 109 32.27 2.53 1.54
C ALA A 109 33.13 3.58 2.26
N SER A 110 32.58 4.25 3.26
CA SER A 110 33.32 5.24 4.03
C SER A 110 32.85 5.34 5.50
N ALA A 111 33.75 5.77 6.39
CA ALA A 111 33.43 6.01 7.79
C ALA A 111 32.35 7.08 7.97
N SER A 112 32.32 8.09 7.11
CA SER A 112 31.29 9.15 7.14
C SER A 112 29.90 8.59 6.79
N GLN A 113 29.78 7.72 5.82
CA GLN A 113 28.51 7.08 5.46
C GLN A 113 27.99 6.18 6.58
N LEU A 114 28.88 5.39 7.17
CA LEU A 114 28.53 4.56 8.31
C LEU A 114 28.05 5.40 9.49
N LEU A 115 28.74 6.51 9.81
CA LEU A 115 28.35 7.42 10.87
C LEU A 115 26.99 8.10 10.59
N LYS A 116 26.76 8.56 9.35
CA LYS A 116 25.45 9.08 8.92
C LYS A 116 24.35 8.03 9.12
N ALA A 117 24.59 6.78 8.72
CA ALA A 117 23.64 5.69 8.88
C ALA A 117 23.32 5.41 10.36
N VAL A 118 24.32 5.38 11.24
CA VAL A 118 24.12 5.17 12.68
C VAL A 118 23.32 6.34 13.29
N ILE A 119 23.64 7.58 12.98
CA ILE A 119 22.91 8.76 13.46
C ILE A 119 21.46 8.71 12.99
N ALA A 120 21.24 8.44 11.69
CA ALA A 120 19.91 8.35 11.10
C ALA A 120 19.10 7.18 11.70
N PHE A 121 19.72 6.02 11.88
CA PHE A 121 19.11 4.85 12.51
C PHE A 121 18.63 5.14 13.94
N VAL A 122 19.50 5.73 14.77
CA VAL A 122 19.16 6.08 16.17
C VAL A 122 18.05 7.13 16.19
N GLY A 123 18.17 8.17 15.36
CA GLY A 123 17.19 9.26 15.27
C GLY A 123 15.81 8.77 14.81
N MET A 124 15.74 8.00 13.73
CA MET A 124 14.49 7.48 13.21
C MET A 124 13.87 6.44 14.13
N SER A 125 14.67 5.55 14.74
CA SER A 125 14.17 4.63 15.76
C SER A 125 13.51 5.35 16.93
N ALA A 126 14.09 6.46 17.37
CA ALA A 126 13.53 7.28 18.44
C ALA A 126 12.24 8.01 18.01
N LEU A 127 12.17 8.50 16.77
CA LEU A 127 10.98 9.12 16.19
C LEU A 127 9.83 8.10 16.10
N TYR A 128 10.10 6.90 15.59
CA TYR A 128 9.11 5.83 15.52
C TYR A 128 8.66 5.37 16.91
N ASP A 129 9.57 5.17 17.88
CA ASP A 129 9.19 4.79 19.25
C ASP A 129 8.29 5.84 19.89
N LEU A 130 8.58 7.13 19.66
CA LEU A 130 7.74 8.22 20.12
C LEU A 130 6.35 8.18 19.48
N PHE A 131 6.28 8.09 18.16
CA PHE A 131 5.02 8.04 17.41
C PHE A 131 4.18 6.82 17.81
N PHE A 132 4.78 5.65 17.93
CA PHE A 132 4.08 4.42 18.28
C PHE A 132 3.51 4.48 19.71
N ARG A 133 4.25 5.07 20.66
CA ARG A 133 3.75 5.29 22.03
C ARG A 133 2.60 6.29 22.09
N MET A 134 2.67 7.36 21.31
CA MET A 134 1.57 8.34 21.23
C MET A 134 0.31 7.68 20.65
N LEU A 135 0.45 6.93 19.56
CA LEU A 135 -0.66 6.21 18.94
C LEU A 135 -1.26 5.16 19.88
N ASP A 136 -0.41 4.37 20.55
CA ASP A 136 -0.84 3.38 21.55
C ASP A 136 -1.64 4.03 22.70
N ASP A 137 -1.19 5.18 23.19
CA ASP A 137 -1.91 5.91 24.24
C ASP A 137 -3.25 6.49 23.76
N VAL A 138 -3.28 7.05 22.55
CA VAL A 138 -4.53 7.54 21.92
C VAL A 138 -5.53 6.40 21.75
N LEU A 139 -5.10 5.24 21.28
CA LEU A 139 -5.96 4.08 21.10
C LEU A 139 -6.45 3.50 22.42
N LEU A 140 -5.60 3.45 23.45
CA LEU A 140 -5.95 2.89 24.76
C LEU A 140 -6.71 3.85 25.67
N ARG A 141 -6.39 5.13 25.67
CA ARG A 141 -6.94 6.12 26.64
C ARG A 141 -7.78 7.20 26.01
N GLY A 142 -7.71 7.36 24.68
CA GLY A 142 -8.47 8.40 23.99
C GLY A 142 -9.96 8.35 24.38
N THR A 143 -10.56 9.51 24.55
CA THR A 143 -11.99 9.67 24.80
C THR A 143 -12.70 10.04 23.51
N ASP A 144 -13.97 9.68 23.41
CA ASP A 144 -14.79 10.14 22.30
C ASP A 144 -15.26 11.59 22.55
N VAL A 145 -15.31 12.37 21.50
CA VAL A 145 -15.87 13.73 21.56
C VAL A 145 -17.38 13.62 21.55
N HIS A 146 -18.01 14.11 22.63
CA HIS A 146 -19.46 14.19 22.70
C HIS A 146 -19.95 15.38 21.86
N VAL A 147 -20.40 15.09 20.65
CA VAL A 147 -21.07 16.10 19.82
C VAL A 147 -22.48 16.30 20.33
N GLY A 148 -22.80 17.51 20.75
CA GLY A 148 -24.11 17.89 21.35
C GLY A 148 -25.33 17.44 20.52
N ALA A 149 -26.48 17.39 21.19
CA ALA A 149 -27.72 16.93 20.55
C ALA A 149 -28.34 18.04 19.69
N GLY A 150 -28.72 17.74 18.44
CA GLY A 150 -29.63 18.55 17.66
C GLY A 150 -29.24 18.78 16.21
N GLY A 151 -30.22 18.87 15.33
CA GLY A 151 -30.09 19.22 13.91
C GLY A 151 -30.65 18.14 12.96
N ARG A 152 -31.24 18.62 11.83
CA ARG A 152 -31.80 17.77 10.78
C ARG A 152 -30.74 16.84 10.17
N LEU A 153 -29.54 17.37 9.91
CA LEU A 153 -28.41 16.61 9.34
C LEU A 153 -27.98 15.43 10.23
N ARG A 154 -27.93 15.63 11.55
CA ARG A 154 -27.58 14.55 12.48
C ARG A 154 -28.63 13.45 12.54
N ARG A 155 -29.92 13.81 12.43
CA ARG A 155 -31.00 12.82 12.35
C ARG A 155 -30.89 12.00 11.06
N ALA A 156 -30.68 12.65 9.92
CA ALA A 156 -30.47 12.01 8.63
C ALA A 156 -29.22 11.09 8.66
N TYR A 157 -28.09 11.56 9.23
CA TYR A 157 -26.88 10.75 9.40
C TYR A 157 -27.12 9.52 10.32
N ARG A 158 -27.93 9.66 11.35
CA ARG A 158 -28.27 8.52 12.20
C ARG A 158 -29.14 7.48 11.48
N ALA A 159 -30.01 7.91 10.61
CA ALA A 159 -30.89 7.04 9.82
C ALA A 159 -30.13 6.37 8.66
N HIS A 160 -29.32 7.13 7.92
CA HIS A 160 -28.70 6.70 6.67
C HIS A 160 -27.20 7.06 6.60
N PRO A 161 -26.34 6.52 7.52
CA PRO A 161 -24.93 6.91 7.59
C PRO A 161 -24.14 6.57 6.32
N ALA A 162 -24.40 5.40 5.72
CA ALA A 162 -23.73 4.99 4.49
C ALA A 162 -24.06 5.92 3.32
N LEU A 163 -25.34 6.20 3.12
CA LEU A 163 -25.81 7.07 2.02
C LEU A 163 -25.23 8.48 2.13
N LEU A 164 -25.32 9.09 3.32
CA LEU A 164 -24.86 10.48 3.48
C LEU A 164 -23.34 10.60 3.38
N CYS A 165 -22.57 9.67 3.94
CA CYS A 165 -21.12 9.70 3.81
C CYS A 165 -20.69 9.41 2.36
N GLY A 166 -21.31 8.45 1.69
CA GLY A 166 -21.03 8.15 0.28
C GLY A 166 -21.36 9.34 -0.61
N ALA A 167 -22.55 9.96 -0.46
CA ALA A 167 -22.93 11.15 -1.21
C ALA A 167 -21.97 12.32 -0.97
N ALA A 168 -21.55 12.55 0.28
CA ALA A 168 -20.60 13.60 0.60
C ALA A 168 -19.24 13.38 -0.10
N VAL A 169 -18.73 12.16 -0.09
CA VAL A 169 -17.47 11.80 -0.78
C VAL A 169 -17.62 11.99 -2.28
N LEU A 170 -18.71 11.49 -2.87
CA LEU A 170 -18.96 11.64 -4.30
C LEU A 170 -19.05 13.12 -4.73
N LEU A 171 -19.69 13.96 -3.92
CA LEU A 171 -19.73 15.41 -4.14
C LEU A 171 -18.34 16.04 -4.09
N CYS A 172 -17.50 15.63 -3.13
CA CYS A 172 -16.10 16.09 -3.05
C CYS A 172 -15.26 15.64 -4.25
N TRP A 173 -15.57 14.50 -4.85
CA TRP A 173 -14.86 13.98 -6.01
C TRP A 173 -15.31 14.58 -7.36
N LEU A 174 -16.47 15.25 -7.40
CA LEU A 174 -17.00 15.81 -8.65
C LEU A 174 -15.99 16.70 -9.41
N PRO A 175 -15.23 17.61 -8.76
CA PRO A 175 -14.23 18.40 -9.47
C PRO A 175 -13.20 17.53 -10.19
N ASN A 176 -12.65 16.50 -9.51
CA ASN A 176 -11.68 15.58 -10.07
C ASN A 176 -12.27 14.77 -11.24
N ILE A 177 -13.52 14.29 -11.08
CA ILE A 177 -14.23 13.54 -12.13
C ILE A 177 -14.42 14.40 -13.37
N VAL A 178 -14.81 15.68 -13.21
CA VAL A 178 -15.00 16.60 -14.34
C VAL A 178 -13.65 16.93 -15.01
N ILE A 179 -12.62 17.23 -14.23
CA ILE A 179 -11.28 17.54 -14.76
C ILE A 179 -10.68 16.33 -15.48
N ALA A 180 -10.93 15.11 -14.99
CA ALA A 180 -10.46 13.88 -15.61
C ALA A 180 -11.20 13.49 -16.90
N TYR A 181 -12.34 14.14 -17.24
CA TYR A 181 -13.13 13.79 -18.43
C TYR A 181 -12.26 13.68 -19.71
N PRO A 182 -12.46 12.67 -20.55
CA PRO A 182 -13.41 11.56 -20.40
C PRO A 182 -12.97 10.55 -19.34
N VAL A 183 -11.66 10.44 -19.06
CA VAL A 183 -11.06 9.49 -18.14
C VAL A 183 -9.58 9.81 -17.95
N ALA A 184 -8.98 9.39 -16.85
CA ALA A 184 -7.53 9.27 -16.69
C ALA A 184 -7.12 7.82 -17.00
N MET A 185 -6.01 7.65 -17.73
CA MET A 185 -5.45 6.35 -18.11
C MET A 185 -3.98 6.27 -17.72
N ASN A 186 -3.50 5.06 -17.51
CA ASN A 186 -2.07 4.76 -17.44
C ASN A 186 -1.71 3.75 -18.56
N ILE A 187 -0.44 3.40 -18.66
CA ILE A 187 0.08 2.48 -19.69
C ILE A 187 -0.68 1.13 -19.69
N ASP A 188 -0.95 0.54 -18.52
CA ASP A 188 -1.70 -0.72 -18.41
C ASP A 188 -3.12 -0.59 -18.97
N THR A 189 -3.78 0.54 -18.68
CA THR A 189 -5.14 0.80 -19.16
C THR A 189 -5.14 0.99 -20.67
N ALA A 190 -4.15 1.69 -21.21
CA ALA A 190 -4.01 1.89 -22.64
C ALA A 190 -3.89 0.55 -23.37
N ALA A 191 -3.00 -0.33 -22.91
CA ALA A 191 -2.83 -1.68 -23.47
C ALA A 191 -4.16 -2.49 -23.41
N GLN A 192 -4.90 -2.42 -22.30
CA GLN A 192 -6.20 -3.08 -22.19
C GLN A 192 -7.26 -2.46 -23.13
N VAL A 193 -7.23 -1.17 -23.37
CA VAL A 193 -8.12 -0.51 -24.35
C VAL A 193 -7.79 -0.96 -25.77
N GLU A 194 -6.52 -1.04 -26.15
CA GLU A 194 -6.08 -1.54 -27.45
C GLU A 194 -6.51 -2.99 -27.68
N GLN A 195 -6.39 -3.87 -26.66
CA GLN A 195 -6.95 -5.22 -26.69
C GLN A 195 -8.48 -5.20 -26.87
N ALA A 196 -9.19 -4.36 -26.11
CA ALA A 196 -10.65 -4.25 -26.19
C ALA A 196 -11.14 -3.72 -27.55
N MET A 197 -10.30 -2.99 -28.28
CA MET A 197 -10.55 -2.55 -29.65
C MET A 197 -10.23 -3.61 -30.71
N GLY A 198 -9.52 -4.67 -30.34
CA GLY A 198 -9.04 -5.69 -31.28
C GLY A 198 -7.83 -5.24 -32.11
N LEU A 199 -7.11 -4.19 -31.69
CA LEU A 199 -5.87 -3.75 -32.32
C LEU A 199 -4.72 -4.70 -32.02
N VAL A 200 -4.75 -5.31 -30.84
CA VAL A 200 -3.82 -6.37 -30.40
C VAL A 200 -4.61 -7.54 -29.81
N PRO A 201 -4.08 -8.77 -29.84
CA PRO A 201 -4.73 -9.92 -29.22
C PRO A 201 -4.95 -9.74 -27.72
N TYR A 202 -6.00 -10.34 -27.18
CA TYR A 202 -6.16 -10.44 -25.74
C TYR A 202 -5.07 -11.33 -25.15
N ASP A 203 -4.40 -10.89 -24.08
CA ASP A 203 -3.43 -11.66 -23.32
C ASP A 203 -3.77 -11.75 -21.83
N GLY A 204 -3.16 -12.72 -21.14
CA GLY A 204 -3.37 -12.97 -19.72
C GLY A 204 -2.45 -12.15 -18.79
N ASN A 205 -1.60 -11.26 -19.30
CA ASN A 205 -0.73 -10.41 -18.50
C ASN A 205 -1.55 -9.45 -17.63
N HIS A 206 -2.66 -8.96 -18.20
CA HIS A 206 -3.68 -8.25 -17.45
C HIS A 206 -4.90 -9.14 -17.23
N PRO A 207 -5.67 -8.98 -16.11
CA PRO A 207 -6.89 -9.74 -15.89
C PRO A 207 -7.88 -9.53 -17.05
N PRO A 208 -8.20 -10.57 -17.86
CA PRO A 208 -9.00 -10.42 -19.08
C PRO A 208 -10.41 -9.89 -18.80
N PHE A 209 -10.95 -10.17 -17.61
CA PHE A 209 -12.23 -9.62 -17.18
C PHE A 209 -12.22 -8.07 -17.17
N GLY A 210 -11.14 -7.45 -16.71
CA GLY A 210 -10.98 -5.98 -16.72
C GLY A 210 -11.02 -5.43 -18.15
N THR A 211 -10.30 -6.08 -19.07
CA THR A 211 -10.29 -5.73 -20.50
C THR A 211 -11.68 -5.87 -21.13
N MET A 212 -12.40 -6.96 -20.81
CA MET A 212 -13.79 -7.16 -21.26
C MET A 212 -14.71 -6.03 -20.77
N VAL A 213 -14.59 -5.60 -19.52
CA VAL A 213 -15.42 -4.50 -18.97
C VAL A 213 -15.12 -3.17 -19.67
N LEU A 214 -13.85 -2.91 -20.02
CA LEU A 214 -13.49 -1.76 -20.86
C LEU A 214 -14.11 -1.88 -22.26
N GLY A 215 -14.12 -3.06 -22.85
CA GLY A 215 -14.81 -3.33 -24.11
C GLY A 215 -16.32 -3.00 -24.05
N TRP A 216 -16.97 -3.30 -22.93
CA TRP A 216 -18.38 -2.92 -22.71
C TRP A 216 -18.55 -1.40 -22.59
N ALA A 217 -17.63 -0.68 -21.96
CA ALA A 217 -17.65 0.77 -21.90
C ALA A 217 -17.52 1.38 -23.31
N LEU A 218 -16.62 0.87 -24.14
CA LEU A 218 -16.45 1.28 -25.52
C LEU A 218 -17.69 0.93 -26.39
N ALA A 219 -18.30 -0.24 -26.18
CA ALA A 219 -19.54 -0.62 -26.83
C ALA A 219 -20.70 0.32 -26.46
N LEU A 220 -20.81 0.69 -25.18
CA LEU A 220 -21.76 1.71 -24.73
C LEU A 220 -21.48 3.06 -25.40
N GLY A 221 -20.21 3.44 -25.52
CA GLY A 221 -19.81 4.66 -26.23
C GLY A 221 -20.27 4.68 -27.68
N ARG A 222 -20.16 3.56 -28.38
CA ARG A 222 -20.70 3.41 -29.76
C ARG A 222 -22.21 3.64 -29.83
N VAL A 223 -22.95 3.09 -28.87
CA VAL A 223 -24.42 3.30 -28.78
C VAL A 223 -24.75 4.77 -28.49
N LEU A 224 -23.95 5.44 -27.64
CA LEU A 224 -24.12 6.84 -27.28
C LEU A 224 -23.56 7.82 -28.34
N GLY A 225 -22.94 7.32 -29.42
CA GLY A 225 -22.32 8.13 -30.47
C GLY A 225 -21.00 8.79 -30.09
N SER A 226 -20.38 8.40 -28.95
CA SER A 226 -19.09 8.95 -28.50
C SER A 226 -18.36 8.00 -27.56
N ALA A 227 -17.12 7.62 -27.91
CA ALA A 227 -16.27 6.84 -27.04
C ALA A 227 -15.98 7.56 -25.70
N ASN A 228 -15.85 8.88 -25.72
CA ASN A 228 -15.71 9.69 -24.51
C ASN A 228 -16.86 9.46 -23.52
N LEU A 229 -18.12 9.39 -23.99
CA LEU A 229 -19.27 9.14 -23.14
C LEU A 229 -19.25 7.73 -22.54
N GLY A 230 -18.81 6.73 -23.29
CA GLY A 230 -18.69 5.35 -22.80
C GLY A 230 -17.63 5.22 -21.70
N LEU A 231 -16.45 5.78 -21.92
CA LEU A 231 -15.36 5.80 -20.93
C LEU A 231 -15.77 6.60 -19.68
N PHE A 232 -16.42 7.75 -19.88
CA PHE A 232 -16.91 8.57 -18.78
C PHE A 232 -18.00 7.87 -17.95
N ALA A 233 -18.89 7.12 -18.60
CA ALA A 233 -19.90 6.31 -17.91
C ALA A 233 -19.25 5.26 -17.00
N PHE A 234 -18.15 4.64 -17.44
CA PHE A 234 -17.36 3.73 -16.58
C PHE A 234 -16.75 4.48 -15.39
N THR A 235 -16.13 5.65 -15.63
CA THR A 235 -15.56 6.50 -14.56
C THR A 235 -16.63 6.83 -13.51
N LEU A 236 -17.84 7.20 -13.94
CA LEU A 236 -18.95 7.47 -13.03
C LEU A 236 -19.39 6.22 -12.27
N ALA A 237 -19.48 5.07 -12.92
CA ALA A 237 -19.86 3.81 -12.28
C ALA A 237 -18.82 3.42 -11.20
N GLN A 238 -17.52 3.56 -11.52
CA GLN A 238 -16.43 3.33 -10.56
C GLN A 238 -16.51 4.30 -9.38
N ALA A 239 -16.77 5.59 -9.63
CA ALA A 239 -16.89 6.60 -8.57
C ALA A 239 -18.11 6.35 -7.67
N ILE A 240 -19.25 5.97 -8.23
CA ILE A 240 -20.46 5.60 -7.48
C ILE A 240 -20.19 4.36 -6.62
N PHE A 241 -19.54 3.32 -7.17
CA PHE A 241 -19.16 2.12 -6.43
C PHE A 241 -18.21 2.47 -5.27
N GLY A 242 -17.18 3.28 -5.54
CA GLY A 242 -16.23 3.74 -4.53
C GLY A 242 -16.91 4.53 -3.40
N ALA A 243 -17.77 5.48 -3.75
CA ALA A 243 -18.54 6.26 -2.78
C ALA A 243 -19.47 5.37 -1.94
N ALA A 244 -20.11 4.37 -2.54
CA ALA A 244 -20.96 3.41 -1.83
C ALA A 244 -20.15 2.55 -0.85
N VAL A 245 -18.98 2.04 -1.25
CA VAL A 245 -18.08 1.26 -0.39
C VAL A 245 -17.56 2.11 0.77
N ILE A 246 -17.12 3.34 0.52
CA ILE A 246 -16.65 4.26 1.58
C ILE A 246 -17.79 4.62 2.52
N GLY A 247 -18.97 4.92 1.99
CA GLY A 247 -20.16 5.15 2.82
C GLY A 247 -20.48 3.96 3.72
N TYR A 248 -20.41 2.74 3.17
CA TYR A 248 -20.61 1.51 3.93
C TYR A 248 -19.51 1.29 4.99
N ALA A 249 -18.26 1.63 4.68
CA ALA A 249 -17.16 1.59 5.64
C ALA A 249 -17.40 2.56 6.81
N GLN A 250 -17.89 3.79 6.54
CA GLN A 250 -18.26 4.73 7.59
C GLN A 250 -19.40 4.21 8.48
N ALA A 251 -20.40 3.55 7.90
CA ALA A 251 -21.45 2.88 8.66
C ALA A 251 -20.89 1.72 9.50
N THR A 252 -19.96 0.95 8.97
CA THR A 252 -19.27 -0.13 9.69
C THR A 252 -18.43 0.42 10.85
N MET A 253 -17.66 1.51 10.65
CA MET A 253 -16.91 2.17 11.73
C MET A 253 -17.86 2.66 12.84
N ARG A 254 -19.05 3.13 12.49
CA ARG A 254 -20.09 3.49 13.47
C ARG A 254 -20.60 2.27 14.24
N THR A 255 -20.87 1.16 13.56
CA THR A 255 -21.24 -0.13 14.19
C THR A 255 -20.15 -0.61 15.16
N LEU A 256 -18.89 -0.43 14.80
CA LEU A 256 -17.72 -0.71 15.64
C LEU A 256 -17.58 0.29 16.81
N ARG A 257 -18.45 1.29 16.92
CA ARG A 257 -18.38 2.37 17.91
C ARG A 257 -17.04 3.11 17.88
N ALA A 258 -16.48 3.30 16.67
CA ALA A 258 -15.29 4.12 16.48
C ALA A 258 -15.57 5.58 16.89
N PRO A 259 -14.60 6.27 17.52
CA PRO A 259 -14.79 7.65 17.96
C PRO A 259 -15.07 8.58 16.79
N VAL A 260 -15.77 9.68 17.07
CA VAL A 260 -16.19 10.64 16.04
C VAL A 260 -15.00 11.20 15.28
N TRP A 261 -13.92 11.54 15.99
CA TRP A 261 -12.72 12.09 15.38
C TRP A 261 -12.08 11.13 14.35
N LEU A 262 -12.04 9.82 14.65
CA LEU A 262 -11.46 8.81 13.73
C LEU A 262 -12.33 8.65 12.48
N ARG A 263 -13.65 8.66 12.64
CA ARG A 263 -14.60 8.60 11.52
C ARG A 263 -14.53 9.86 10.64
N ALA A 264 -14.43 11.03 11.27
CA ALA A 264 -14.28 12.31 10.55
C ALA A 264 -12.95 12.37 9.78
N LEU A 265 -11.82 12.02 10.44
CA LEU A 265 -10.51 11.96 9.78
C LEU A 265 -10.51 10.98 8.61
N SER A 266 -11.06 9.78 8.81
CA SER A 266 -11.20 8.78 7.74
C SER A 266 -12.03 9.31 6.57
N LEU A 267 -13.13 10.00 6.84
CA LEU A 267 -13.98 10.57 5.78
C LEU A 267 -13.24 11.68 5.01
N LEU A 268 -12.51 12.56 5.71
CA LEU A 268 -11.70 13.61 5.09
C LEU A 268 -10.58 13.02 4.22
N VAL A 269 -9.89 12.00 4.70
CA VAL A 269 -8.86 11.31 3.91
C VAL A 269 -9.49 10.70 2.65
N CYS A 270 -10.60 9.97 2.76
CA CYS A 270 -11.28 9.40 1.60
C CYS A 270 -11.80 10.45 0.61
N ALA A 271 -12.18 11.65 1.09
CA ALA A 271 -12.70 12.71 0.25
C ALA A 271 -11.61 13.49 -0.50
N PHE A 272 -10.43 13.68 0.12
CA PHE A 272 -9.46 14.66 -0.36
C PHE A 272 -8.05 14.11 -0.60
N ALA A 273 -7.71 12.91 -0.11
CA ALA A 273 -6.39 12.36 -0.38
C ALA A 273 -6.31 11.84 -1.82
N PRO A 274 -5.22 12.14 -2.56
CA PRO A 274 -5.04 11.75 -3.95
C PRO A 274 -5.21 10.25 -4.20
N CYS A 275 -4.76 9.41 -3.26
CA CYS A 275 -4.94 7.96 -3.33
C CYS A 275 -6.42 7.51 -3.40
N PHE A 276 -7.38 8.40 -3.15
CA PHE A 276 -8.81 8.17 -3.35
C PHE A 276 -9.37 9.05 -4.46
N CYS A 277 -9.33 10.39 -4.30
CA CYS A 277 -10.04 11.31 -5.19
C CYS A 277 -9.49 11.34 -6.62
N ASP A 278 -8.20 11.06 -6.82
CA ASP A 278 -7.59 11.00 -8.13
C ASP A 278 -7.73 9.62 -8.74
N ASN A 279 -7.35 8.59 -7.96
CA ASN A 279 -7.36 7.22 -8.45
C ASN A 279 -8.77 6.74 -8.84
N ILE A 280 -9.82 7.31 -8.24
CA ILE A 280 -11.19 6.96 -8.63
C ILE A 280 -11.52 7.36 -10.07
N THR A 281 -10.78 8.30 -10.65
CA THR A 281 -10.96 8.75 -12.03
C THR A 281 -10.11 7.97 -13.03
N VAL A 282 -9.17 7.15 -12.55
CA VAL A 282 -8.30 6.33 -13.39
C VAL A 282 -8.99 4.99 -13.69
N LEU A 283 -9.07 4.64 -14.96
CA LEU A 283 -9.53 3.31 -15.37
C LEU A 283 -8.43 2.28 -15.12
N LEU A 284 -8.30 1.86 -13.87
CA LEU A 284 -7.25 0.96 -13.45
C LEU A 284 -7.85 -0.21 -12.69
N LYS A 285 -7.48 -1.42 -13.06
CA LYS A 285 -7.89 -2.68 -12.39
C LYS A 285 -7.64 -2.67 -10.87
N ASP A 286 -6.65 -1.89 -10.41
CA ASP A 286 -6.28 -1.77 -9.00
C ASP A 286 -7.32 -1.04 -8.15
N VAL A 287 -8.10 -0.12 -8.74
CA VAL A 287 -9.11 0.66 -8.02
C VAL A 287 -10.30 -0.21 -7.59
N PRO A 288 -11.00 -0.92 -8.49
CA PRO A 288 -12.07 -1.83 -8.08
C PRO A 288 -11.56 -2.97 -7.17
N TYR A 289 -10.32 -3.44 -7.36
CA TYR A 289 -9.68 -4.39 -6.46
C TYR A 289 -9.57 -3.84 -5.02
N ALA A 290 -9.01 -2.64 -4.86
CA ALA A 290 -8.80 -2.04 -3.53
C ALA A 290 -10.12 -1.69 -2.83
N LEU A 291 -11.12 -1.20 -3.57
CA LEU A 291 -12.47 -0.96 -3.05
C LEU A 291 -13.13 -2.26 -2.58
N SER A 292 -12.95 -3.34 -3.35
CA SER A 292 -13.45 -4.68 -3.00
C SER A 292 -12.74 -5.25 -1.77
N ALA A 293 -11.43 -5.03 -1.62
CA ALA A 293 -10.67 -5.37 -0.42
C ALA A 293 -11.19 -4.60 0.82
N MET A 294 -11.49 -3.31 0.67
CA MET A 294 -12.11 -2.51 1.73
C MET A 294 -13.49 -3.06 2.10
N LEU A 295 -14.31 -3.45 1.13
CA LEU A 295 -15.62 -4.05 1.36
C LEU A 295 -15.49 -5.39 2.11
N LEU A 296 -14.55 -6.27 1.69
CA LEU A 296 -14.27 -7.52 2.40
C LEU A 296 -13.85 -7.25 3.85
N CYS A 297 -12.98 -6.27 4.07
CA CYS A 297 -12.55 -5.83 5.40
C CYS A 297 -13.72 -5.38 6.29
N CYS A 298 -14.71 -4.66 5.71
CA CYS A 298 -15.96 -4.29 6.39
C CYS A 298 -16.75 -5.53 6.81
N GLU A 299 -16.93 -6.50 5.90
CA GLU A 299 -17.70 -7.70 6.16
C GLU A 299 -17.04 -8.57 7.25
N LEU A 300 -15.72 -8.74 7.19
CA LEU A 300 -14.96 -9.45 8.20
C LEU A 300 -15.04 -8.75 9.57
N ALA A 301 -14.89 -7.41 9.61
CA ALA A 301 -14.98 -6.64 10.84
C ALA A 301 -16.37 -6.75 11.50
N ARG A 302 -17.43 -6.70 10.71
CA ARG A 302 -18.81 -6.84 11.23
C ARG A 302 -19.08 -8.26 11.71
N ALA A 303 -18.62 -9.27 10.98
CA ALA A 303 -18.84 -10.66 11.32
C ALA A 303 -18.09 -11.10 12.59
N VAL A 304 -16.80 -10.72 12.72
CA VAL A 304 -15.94 -11.26 13.79
C VAL A 304 -15.68 -10.31 14.95
N ILE A 305 -15.86 -8.99 14.77
CA ILE A 305 -15.57 -7.97 15.79
C ILE A 305 -16.84 -7.32 16.32
N ALA A 306 -17.74 -6.83 15.46
CA ALA A 306 -19.02 -6.29 15.89
C ALA A 306 -19.92 -7.39 16.45
N GLN A 307 -19.90 -8.57 15.85
CA GLN A 307 -20.65 -9.77 16.24
C GLN A 307 -22.16 -9.49 16.38
N GLU A 308 -22.72 -8.74 15.40
CA GLU A 308 -24.16 -8.45 15.38
C GLU A 308 -24.95 -9.78 15.25
N PRO A 309 -25.97 -10.01 16.09
CA PRO A 309 -26.76 -11.24 16.04
C PRO A 309 -27.35 -11.49 14.65
N GLY A 310 -27.13 -12.68 14.11
CA GLY A 310 -27.65 -13.09 12.80
C GLY A 310 -26.93 -12.49 11.59
N TYR A 311 -26.07 -11.47 11.77
CA TYR A 311 -25.41 -10.79 10.65
C TYR A 311 -24.61 -11.75 9.75
N ALA A 312 -23.74 -12.56 10.35
CA ALA A 312 -22.91 -13.52 9.62
C ALA A 312 -23.73 -14.60 8.85
N ARG A 313 -25.02 -14.75 9.15
CA ARG A 313 -25.93 -15.68 8.45
C ARG A 313 -26.83 -14.97 7.45
N SER A 314 -26.83 -13.65 7.38
CA SER A 314 -27.73 -12.89 6.53
C SER A 314 -27.35 -13.03 5.04
N ALA A 315 -28.36 -13.03 4.17
CA ALA A 315 -28.16 -13.02 2.72
C ALA A 315 -27.38 -11.78 2.26
N GLY A 316 -27.66 -10.63 2.88
CA GLY A 316 -26.93 -9.38 2.58
C GLY A 316 -25.43 -9.47 2.86
N HIS A 317 -25.02 -10.14 3.94
CA HIS A 317 -23.60 -10.43 4.20
C HIS A 317 -23.00 -11.33 3.12
N ALA A 318 -23.70 -12.41 2.75
CA ALA A 318 -23.23 -13.34 1.71
C ALA A 318 -23.05 -12.63 0.35
N VAL A 319 -24.01 -11.79 -0.05
CA VAL A 319 -23.93 -11.02 -1.30
C VAL A 319 -22.75 -10.03 -1.27
N ARG A 320 -22.56 -9.29 -0.19
CA ARG A 320 -21.43 -8.35 -0.09
C ARG A 320 -20.08 -9.05 -0.05
N CYS A 321 -19.98 -10.22 0.61
CA CYS A 321 -18.78 -11.06 0.52
C CYS A 321 -18.54 -11.53 -0.92
N ALA A 322 -19.60 -11.94 -1.65
CA ALA A 322 -19.47 -12.34 -3.03
C ALA A 322 -19.00 -11.20 -3.93
N VAL A 323 -19.61 -10.00 -3.81
CA VAL A 323 -19.18 -8.79 -4.54
C VAL A 323 -17.71 -8.45 -4.23
N ALA A 324 -17.33 -8.49 -2.95
CA ALA A 324 -15.96 -8.22 -2.54
C ALA A 324 -14.96 -9.24 -3.10
N CYS A 325 -15.24 -10.53 -2.96
CA CYS A 325 -14.35 -11.58 -3.46
C CYS A 325 -14.27 -11.57 -5.00
N LEU A 326 -15.39 -11.45 -5.71
CA LEU A 326 -15.40 -11.37 -7.18
C LEU A 326 -14.66 -10.13 -7.66
N GLY A 327 -14.89 -8.95 -7.05
CA GLY A 327 -14.17 -7.74 -7.40
C GLY A 327 -12.65 -7.85 -7.15
N MET A 328 -12.21 -8.57 -6.11
CA MET A 328 -10.78 -8.83 -5.91
C MET A 328 -10.22 -9.82 -6.96
N LEU A 329 -10.93 -10.89 -7.25
CA LEU A 329 -10.41 -12.01 -8.04
C LEU A 329 -10.50 -11.79 -9.56
N LEU A 330 -11.49 -11.00 -10.01
CA LEU A 330 -11.68 -10.71 -11.43
C LEU A 330 -10.82 -9.53 -11.91
N PHE A 331 -10.41 -8.63 -11.00
CA PHE A 331 -9.58 -7.48 -11.37
C PHE A 331 -8.09 -7.65 -11.08
N ARG A 332 -7.68 -8.67 -10.28
CA ARG A 332 -6.25 -8.96 -10.05
C ARG A 332 -5.98 -10.45 -9.84
N ASN A 333 -4.98 -10.95 -10.54
CA ASN A 333 -4.57 -12.37 -10.46
C ASN A 333 -4.09 -12.77 -9.05
N ASN A 334 -3.46 -11.85 -8.31
CA ASN A 334 -2.97 -12.11 -6.94
C ASN A 334 -4.06 -12.03 -5.84
N GLY A 335 -5.31 -11.78 -6.21
CA GLY A 335 -6.44 -11.72 -5.27
C GLY A 335 -6.65 -13.01 -4.48
N LEU A 336 -6.35 -14.18 -5.07
CA LEU A 336 -6.40 -15.48 -4.37
C LEU A 336 -5.46 -15.53 -3.17
N GLY A 337 -4.26 -14.94 -3.28
CA GLY A 337 -3.29 -14.84 -2.19
C GLY A 337 -3.81 -14.06 -0.97
N VAL A 338 -4.89 -13.29 -1.12
CA VAL A 338 -5.56 -12.56 -0.01
C VAL A 338 -6.83 -13.29 0.44
N VAL A 339 -7.68 -13.72 -0.50
CA VAL A 339 -9.00 -14.30 -0.19
C VAL A 339 -8.87 -15.67 0.48
N LEU A 340 -7.95 -16.53 0.02
CA LEU A 340 -7.78 -17.88 0.61
C LEU A 340 -7.29 -17.84 2.05
N PRO A 341 -6.24 -17.09 2.44
CA PRO A 341 -5.87 -16.94 3.83
C PRO A 341 -6.98 -16.31 4.69
N ALA A 342 -7.74 -15.34 4.15
CA ALA A 342 -8.86 -14.75 4.87
C ALA A 342 -9.97 -15.77 5.15
N ALA A 343 -10.30 -16.63 4.15
CA ALA A 343 -11.25 -17.71 4.33
C ALA A 343 -10.78 -18.72 5.38
N LEU A 344 -9.52 -19.15 5.29
CA LEU A 344 -8.92 -20.10 6.26
C LEU A 344 -8.98 -19.54 7.69
N LEU A 345 -8.52 -18.31 7.90
CA LEU A 345 -8.52 -17.70 9.24
C LEU A 345 -9.94 -17.46 9.76
N LEU A 346 -10.90 -17.11 8.89
CA LEU A 346 -12.30 -17.01 9.27
C LEU A 346 -12.86 -18.37 9.70
N MET A 347 -12.60 -19.44 8.95
CA MET A 347 -12.99 -20.81 9.30
C MET A 347 -12.40 -21.26 10.64
N LEU A 348 -11.09 -21.01 10.83
CA LEU A 348 -10.40 -21.32 12.10
C LEU A 348 -10.98 -20.52 13.27
N ARG A 349 -11.42 -19.28 13.04
CA ARG A 349 -12.01 -18.41 14.07
C ARG A 349 -13.36 -18.94 14.58
N VAL A 350 -14.18 -19.45 13.66
CA VAL A 350 -15.54 -19.94 13.97
C VAL A 350 -15.61 -21.46 14.23
N ARG A 351 -14.50 -22.18 14.16
CA ARG A 351 -14.45 -23.66 14.30
C ARG A 351 -15.10 -24.19 15.57
N ARG A 352 -15.06 -23.40 16.66
CA ARG A 352 -15.66 -23.76 17.96
C ARG A 352 -17.19 -23.66 17.96
N GLU A 353 -17.78 -23.01 16.96
CA GLU A 353 -19.24 -22.91 16.76
C GLU A 353 -19.80 -24.14 16.04
N GLY A 354 -18.93 -25.09 15.66
CA GLY A 354 -19.27 -26.33 14.97
C GLY A 354 -18.93 -26.33 13.49
N TRP A 355 -18.88 -27.52 12.89
CA TRP A 355 -18.46 -27.73 11.50
C TRP A 355 -19.36 -27.02 10.47
N ARG A 356 -20.69 -26.92 10.75
CA ARG A 356 -21.65 -26.21 9.87
C ARG A 356 -21.35 -24.71 9.82
N ALA A 357 -21.02 -24.10 10.96
CA ALA A 357 -20.63 -22.69 11.02
C ALA A 357 -19.32 -22.45 10.26
N MET A 358 -18.35 -23.35 10.45
CA MET A 358 -17.06 -23.32 9.76
C MET A 358 -17.21 -23.41 8.23
N LEU A 359 -17.96 -24.41 7.74
CA LEU A 359 -18.22 -24.55 6.31
C LEU A 359 -19.03 -23.38 5.74
N GLY A 360 -20.05 -22.92 6.46
CA GLY A 360 -20.84 -21.76 6.05
C GLY A 360 -20.04 -20.47 5.98
N ALA A 361 -19.08 -20.26 6.90
CA ALA A 361 -18.17 -19.13 6.86
C ALA A 361 -17.18 -19.23 5.68
N GLY A 362 -16.59 -20.40 5.46
CA GLY A 362 -15.71 -20.66 4.34
C GLY A 362 -16.41 -20.52 2.98
N ALA A 363 -17.60 -21.08 2.85
CA ALA A 363 -18.37 -21.04 1.60
C ALA A 363 -18.64 -19.60 1.11
N ARG A 364 -18.82 -18.62 2.01
CA ARG A 364 -19.06 -17.21 1.64
C ARG A 364 -17.89 -16.56 0.91
N LEU A 365 -16.67 -17.04 1.11
CA LEU A 365 -15.47 -16.55 0.43
C LEU A 365 -15.00 -17.51 -0.67
N LEU A 366 -15.08 -18.83 -0.42
CA LEU A 366 -14.60 -19.85 -1.36
C LEU A 366 -15.54 -20.07 -2.54
N ALA A 367 -16.88 -19.98 -2.34
CA ALA A 367 -17.81 -20.14 -3.47
C ALA A 367 -17.66 -19.01 -4.52
N PRO A 368 -17.57 -17.70 -4.14
CA PRO A 368 -17.20 -16.66 -5.09
C PRO A 368 -15.82 -16.86 -5.71
N ALA A 369 -14.84 -17.40 -4.97
CA ALA A 369 -13.53 -17.71 -5.53
C ALA A 369 -13.62 -18.80 -6.62
N LEU A 370 -14.38 -19.87 -6.39
CA LEU A 370 -14.63 -20.88 -7.42
C LEU A 370 -15.40 -20.30 -8.62
N LEU A 371 -16.40 -19.44 -8.35
CA LEU A 371 -17.15 -18.78 -9.41
C LEU A 371 -16.25 -17.87 -10.26
N SER A 372 -15.28 -17.18 -9.65
CA SER A 372 -14.33 -16.33 -10.40
C SER A 372 -13.49 -17.14 -11.38
N LEU A 373 -13.07 -18.36 -11.01
CA LEU A 373 -12.34 -19.26 -11.93
C LEU A 373 -13.18 -19.65 -13.13
N VAL A 374 -14.48 -19.93 -12.92
CA VAL A 374 -15.41 -20.25 -14.00
C VAL A 374 -15.61 -19.04 -14.92
N ILE A 375 -15.79 -17.85 -14.34
CA ILE A 375 -15.93 -16.60 -15.11
C ILE A 375 -14.66 -16.34 -15.94
N ILE A 376 -13.47 -16.43 -15.32
CA ILE A 376 -12.20 -16.23 -16.02
C ILE A 376 -12.03 -17.24 -17.16
N ALA A 377 -12.31 -18.52 -16.92
CA ALA A 377 -12.26 -19.55 -17.96
C ALA A 377 -13.24 -19.25 -19.12
N GLY A 378 -14.45 -18.79 -18.79
CA GLY A 378 -15.44 -18.37 -19.79
C GLY A 378 -14.99 -17.14 -20.61
N VAL A 379 -14.40 -16.14 -19.96
CA VAL A 379 -13.85 -14.96 -20.65
C VAL A 379 -12.68 -15.36 -21.54
N ASN A 380 -11.76 -16.18 -21.03
CA ASN A 380 -10.61 -16.65 -21.80
C ASN A 380 -11.05 -17.39 -23.08
N ALA A 381 -12.05 -18.25 -22.95
CA ALA A 381 -12.60 -18.99 -24.12
C ALA A 381 -13.37 -18.08 -25.08
N ALA A 382 -14.10 -17.07 -24.58
CA ALA A 382 -14.92 -16.20 -25.42
C ALA A 382 -14.09 -15.18 -26.23
N TYR A 383 -12.93 -14.77 -25.71
CA TYR A 383 -12.06 -13.77 -26.32
C TYR A 383 -10.73 -14.32 -26.84
N ASP A 384 -10.57 -15.65 -26.91
CA ASP A 384 -9.34 -16.34 -27.34
C ASP A 384 -8.08 -15.77 -26.67
N VAL A 385 -8.15 -15.63 -25.31
CA VAL A 385 -7.10 -14.97 -24.53
C VAL A 385 -5.83 -15.78 -24.59
N GLN A 386 -4.77 -15.18 -25.13
CA GLN A 386 -3.45 -15.80 -25.16
C GLN A 386 -2.90 -15.95 -23.73
N PRO A 387 -2.20 -17.04 -23.40
CA PRO A 387 -1.58 -17.19 -22.09
C PRO A 387 -0.66 -16.02 -21.77
N GLY A 388 -0.81 -15.46 -20.58
CA GLY A 388 0.15 -14.48 -20.09
C GLY A 388 1.51 -15.11 -19.77
N SER A 389 2.55 -14.30 -19.70
CA SER A 389 3.90 -14.77 -19.35
C SER A 389 3.89 -15.35 -17.92
N ALA A 390 4.33 -16.61 -17.78
CA ALA A 390 4.58 -17.21 -16.47
C ALA A 390 5.66 -16.44 -15.68
N GLY A 391 6.53 -15.69 -16.38
CA GLY A 391 7.53 -14.82 -15.80
C GLY A 391 6.98 -13.78 -14.81
N GLU A 392 5.71 -13.37 -14.97
CA GLU A 392 5.05 -12.46 -14.02
C GLU A 392 4.98 -13.01 -12.58
N ALA A 393 4.81 -14.32 -12.44
CA ALA A 393 4.78 -14.98 -11.12
C ALA A 393 6.17 -15.10 -10.48
N PHE A 394 7.24 -14.96 -11.25
CA PHE A 394 8.61 -15.18 -10.81
C PHE A 394 9.47 -13.91 -10.74
N SER A 395 8.83 -12.73 -10.70
CA SER A 395 9.53 -11.45 -10.62
C SER A 395 10.64 -11.42 -9.57
N LEU A 396 10.36 -11.87 -8.34
CA LEU A 396 11.33 -11.86 -7.25
C LEU A 396 12.52 -12.81 -7.50
N PRO A 397 12.34 -14.12 -7.77
CA PRO A 397 13.48 -15.00 -8.06
C PRO A 397 14.27 -14.58 -9.31
N PHE A 398 13.61 -14.05 -10.34
CA PHE A 398 14.29 -13.56 -11.53
C PHE A 398 15.18 -12.34 -11.24
N GLN A 399 14.70 -11.38 -10.47
CA GLN A 399 15.49 -10.24 -10.00
C GLN A 399 16.69 -10.66 -9.14
N GLN A 400 16.49 -11.63 -8.26
CA GLN A 400 17.56 -12.18 -7.42
C GLN A 400 18.64 -12.86 -8.26
N THR A 401 18.24 -13.65 -9.26
CA THR A 401 19.19 -14.26 -10.23
C THR A 401 19.93 -13.22 -11.03
N ALA A 402 19.22 -12.23 -11.58
CA ALA A 402 19.86 -11.17 -12.38
C ALA A 402 20.87 -10.36 -11.56
N ARG A 403 20.55 -10.03 -10.30
CA ARG A 403 21.50 -9.39 -9.38
C ARG A 403 22.71 -10.27 -9.09
N PHE A 404 22.49 -11.58 -8.89
CA PHE A 404 23.58 -12.52 -8.67
C PHE A 404 24.49 -12.64 -9.90
N VAL A 405 23.91 -12.74 -11.10
CA VAL A 405 24.65 -12.74 -12.36
C VAL A 405 25.44 -11.44 -12.54
N GLN A 406 24.83 -10.28 -12.26
CA GLN A 406 25.53 -8.99 -12.32
C GLN A 406 26.77 -8.93 -11.43
N LYS A 407 26.69 -9.53 -10.22
CA LYS A 407 27.76 -9.47 -9.21
C LYS A 407 28.84 -10.53 -9.41
N HIS A 408 28.46 -11.71 -9.88
CA HIS A 408 29.29 -12.91 -9.93
C HIS A 408 29.44 -13.50 -11.33
N HIS A 409 29.24 -12.70 -12.39
CA HIS A 409 29.18 -13.15 -13.79
C HIS A 409 30.26 -14.20 -14.14
N ASP A 410 31.52 -13.89 -13.86
CA ASP A 410 32.66 -14.71 -14.26
C ASP A 410 32.88 -15.94 -13.35
N GLU A 411 32.24 -15.98 -12.19
CA GLU A 411 32.35 -17.05 -11.18
C GLU A 411 31.29 -18.14 -11.36
N ILE A 412 30.27 -17.92 -12.21
CA ILE A 412 29.18 -18.87 -12.40
C ILE A 412 29.65 -20.01 -13.32
N PRO A 413 29.55 -21.29 -12.85
CA PRO A 413 29.92 -22.45 -13.67
C PRO A 413 29.09 -22.56 -14.95
N GLN A 414 29.67 -23.10 -16.01
CA GLN A 414 29.02 -23.25 -17.32
C GLN A 414 27.70 -24.02 -17.23
N GLU A 415 27.64 -25.08 -16.43
CA GLU A 415 26.41 -25.86 -16.19
C GLU A 415 25.28 -24.99 -15.61
N GLU A 416 25.58 -24.10 -14.65
CA GLU A 416 24.58 -23.19 -14.07
C GLU A 416 24.15 -22.12 -15.07
N ARG A 417 25.08 -21.62 -15.92
CA ARG A 417 24.73 -20.68 -17.01
C ARG A 417 23.75 -21.28 -17.99
N GLU A 418 23.99 -22.50 -18.46
CA GLU A 418 23.11 -23.21 -19.40
C GLU A 418 21.72 -23.46 -18.79
N ILE A 419 21.64 -23.80 -17.50
CA ILE A 419 20.35 -23.97 -16.81
C ILE A 419 19.60 -22.63 -16.69
N ILE A 420 20.30 -21.54 -16.36
CA ILE A 420 19.68 -20.20 -16.31
C ILE A 420 19.24 -19.80 -17.73
N ASP A 421 20.08 -20.01 -18.74
CA ASP A 421 19.80 -19.63 -20.13
C ASP A 421 18.60 -20.40 -20.73
N ALA A 422 18.28 -21.58 -20.21
CA ALA A 422 17.08 -22.31 -20.58
C ALA A 422 15.77 -21.63 -20.09
N VAL A 423 15.86 -20.65 -19.18
CA VAL A 423 14.71 -19.94 -18.61
C VAL A 423 14.76 -18.43 -18.83
N LEU A 424 15.93 -17.84 -18.71
CA LEU A 424 16.19 -16.40 -18.88
C LEU A 424 17.41 -16.23 -19.79
N ASP A 425 17.47 -15.19 -20.59
CA ASP A 425 18.64 -14.90 -21.43
C ASP A 425 19.85 -14.50 -20.56
N PHE A 426 20.72 -15.47 -20.26
CA PHE A 426 21.82 -15.31 -19.31
C PHE A 426 22.75 -14.14 -19.66
N GLU A 427 23.09 -13.98 -20.96
CA GLU A 427 24.04 -12.99 -21.40
C GLU A 427 23.53 -11.55 -21.22
N GLN A 428 22.23 -11.36 -21.29
CA GLN A 428 21.62 -10.05 -21.11
C GLN A 428 21.46 -9.66 -19.63
N LEU A 429 21.32 -10.63 -18.71
CA LEU A 429 20.89 -10.37 -17.32
C LEU A 429 21.75 -9.33 -16.60
N SER A 430 23.08 -9.37 -16.77
CA SER A 430 23.96 -8.43 -16.07
C SER A 430 23.81 -6.98 -16.52
N GLY A 431 23.47 -6.78 -17.80
CA GLY A 431 23.31 -5.45 -18.41
C GLY A 431 21.92 -4.84 -18.24
N ILE A 432 20.88 -5.68 -18.14
CA ILE A 432 19.49 -5.23 -18.06
C ILE A 432 18.95 -5.17 -16.62
N TYR A 433 19.69 -5.71 -15.63
CA TYR A 433 19.26 -5.68 -14.26
C TYR A 433 19.02 -4.25 -13.77
N ASP A 434 17.78 -3.93 -13.49
CA ASP A 434 17.39 -2.71 -12.77
C ASP A 434 16.82 -3.13 -11.41
N ALA A 435 17.42 -2.63 -10.34
CA ALA A 435 17.05 -2.99 -8.98
C ALA A 435 15.62 -2.58 -8.60
N TYR A 436 15.01 -1.67 -9.37
CA TYR A 436 13.71 -1.05 -9.08
C TYR A 436 12.59 -1.53 -9.99
N ILE A 437 12.91 -2.15 -11.12
CA ILE A 437 11.96 -2.60 -12.13
C ILE A 437 12.31 -4.02 -12.54
N SER A 438 11.38 -4.95 -12.39
CA SER A 438 11.57 -6.34 -12.78
C SER A 438 11.27 -6.62 -14.26
N ASP A 439 10.61 -5.69 -14.95
CA ASP A 439 10.11 -5.91 -16.31
C ASP A 439 11.23 -6.27 -17.31
N PRO A 440 12.40 -5.55 -17.38
CA PRO A 440 13.45 -5.91 -18.32
C PRO A 440 13.95 -7.36 -18.15
N VAL A 441 14.05 -7.84 -16.90
CA VAL A 441 14.47 -9.22 -16.62
C VAL A 441 13.38 -10.21 -16.99
N LYS A 442 12.11 -9.92 -16.68
CA LYS A 442 10.97 -10.78 -17.02
C LYS A 442 10.76 -10.92 -18.52
N GLU A 443 11.06 -9.88 -19.29
CA GLU A 443 10.95 -9.89 -20.76
C GLU A 443 11.93 -10.88 -21.42
N THR A 444 13.01 -11.27 -20.73
CA THR A 444 13.91 -12.34 -21.22
C THR A 444 13.40 -13.75 -20.94
N TYR A 445 12.25 -13.90 -20.25
CA TYR A 445 11.69 -15.22 -19.95
C TYR A 445 11.35 -15.99 -21.23
N ARG A 446 11.92 -17.18 -21.34
CA ARG A 446 11.69 -18.08 -22.48
C ARG A 446 10.34 -18.75 -22.33
N LEU A 447 9.40 -18.42 -23.24
CA LEU A 447 8.01 -18.91 -23.20
C LEU A 447 7.92 -20.43 -23.41
N ASP A 448 8.93 -21.05 -23.98
CA ASP A 448 9.05 -22.49 -24.20
C ASP A 448 9.67 -23.24 -23.01
N ALA A 449 10.12 -22.54 -21.97
CA ALA A 449 10.62 -23.14 -20.75
C ALA A 449 9.50 -23.93 -20.03
N GLY A 450 9.69 -25.24 -19.97
CA GLY A 450 8.73 -26.15 -19.34
C GLY A 450 8.98 -26.32 -17.83
N ALA A 451 8.16 -27.17 -17.22
CA ALA A 451 8.26 -27.45 -15.77
C ALA A 451 9.61 -28.05 -15.38
N LYS A 452 10.28 -28.81 -16.27
CA LYS A 452 11.59 -29.40 -16.03
C LYS A 452 12.69 -28.35 -15.97
N GLU A 453 12.70 -27.44 -16.92
CA GLU A 453 13.63 -26.30 -17.00
C GLU A 453 13.44 -25.39 -15.79
N LEU A 454 12.23 -25.05 -15.42
CA LEU A 454 11.91 -24.26 -14.22
C LEU A 454 12.38 -24.95 -12.95
N LEU A 455 12.19 -26.26 -12.80
CA LEU A 455 12.66 -27.00 -11.62
C LEU A 455 14.19 -26.99 -11.52
N ALA A 456 14.88 -27.18 -12.63
CA ALA A 456 16.35 -27.09 -12.70
C ALA A 456 16.83 -25.67 -12.33
N TYR A 457 16.18 -24.64 -12.89
CA TYR A 457 16.44 -23.24 -12.58
C TYR A 457 16.28 -22.93 -11.08
N PHE A 458 15.20 -23.37 -10.44
CA PHE A 458 15.02 -23.17 -9.01
C PHE A 458 16.04 -23.95 -8.17
N GLY A 459 16.57 -25.05 -8.68
CA GLY A 459 17.73 -25.75 -8.08
C GLY A 459 18.98 -24.88 -8.09
N VAL A 460 19.31 -24.24 -9.22
CA VAL A 460 20.43 -23.29 -9.33
C VAL A 460 20.17 -22.04 -8.49
N TRP A 461 18.96 -21.48 -8.54
CA TRP A 461 18.56 -20.35 -7.72
C TRP A 461 18.80 -20.60 -6.22
N ALA A 462 18.43 -21.79 -5.72
CA ALA A 462 18.65 -22.16 -4.31
C ALA A 462 20.14 -22.34 -3.97
N LYS A 463 20.96 -22.90 -4.89
CA LYS A 463 22.42 -22.98 -4.71
C LYS A 463 23.05 -21.59 -4.64
N GLN A 464 22.66 -20.67 -5.51
CA GLN A 464 23.16 -19.30 -5.55
C GLN A 464 22.73 -18.52 -4.29
N LEU A 465 21.51 -18.69 -3.81
CA LEU A 465 21.04 -18.15 -2.53
C LEU A 465 21.94 -18.60 -1.37
N LEU A 466 22.36 -19.87 -1.34
CA LEU A 466 23.25 -20.37 -0.28
C LEU A 466 24.69 -19.88 -0.45
N ARG A 467 25.13 -19.58 -1.67
CA ARG A 467 26.47 -19.05 -1.98
C ARG A 467 26.63 -17.59 -1.57
N ASP A 468 25.64 -16.73 -1.89
CA ASP A 468 25.61 -15.32 -1.47
C ASP A 468 24.18 -14.89 -1.04
N PRO A 469 23.77 -15.23 0.20
CA PRO A 469 22.45 -14.85 0.70
C PRO A 469 22.25 -13.34 0.84
N LEU A 470 23.36 -12.56 0.99
CA LEU A 470 23.27 -11.10 1.10
C LEU A 470 22.89 -10.47 -0.24
N CYS A 471 23.41 -10.99 -1.35
CA CYS A 471 23.05 -10.54 -2.71
C CYS A 471 21.54 -10.69 -2.95
N TYR A 472 20.95 -11.82 -2.56
CA TYR A 472 19.52 -12.09 -2.67
C TYR A 472 18.67 -11.19 -1.76
N ALA A 473 19.14 -11.02 -0.51
CA ALA A 473 18.50 -10.12 0.43
C ALA A 473 18.53 -8.67 -0.08
N GLU A 474 19.65 -8.24 -0.64
CA GLU A 474 19.82 -6.91 -1.23
C GLU A 474 18.83 -6.67 -2.38
N ALA A 475 18.76 -7.58 -3.36
CA ALA A 475 17.80 -7.49 -4.46
C ALA A 475 16.35 -7.34 -3.95
N THR A 476 15.97 -8.15 -2.95
CA THR A 476 14.63 -8.10 -2.33
C THR A 476 14.38 -6.80 -1.58
N LEU A 477 15.38 -6.31 -0.82
CA LEU A 477 15.26 -5.09 -0.02
C LEU A 477 15.15 -3.85 -0.91
N ILE A 478 15.95 -3.77 -1.98
CA ILE A 478 15.91 -2.65 -2.92
C ILE A 478 14.54 -2.58 -3.59
N GLN A 479 14.07 -3.70 -4.11
CA GLN A 479 12.77 -3.79 -4.77
C GLN A 479 11.62 -3.35 -3.87
N ASN A 480 11.72 -3.59 -2.56
CA ASN A 480 10.68 -3.30 -1.58
C ASN A 480 10.99 -2.11 -0.65
N ALA A 481 12.05 -1.35 -0.94
CA ALA A 481 12.54 -0.28 -0.05
C ALA A 481 11.44 0.71 0.35
N LEU A 482 10.58 1.08 -0.59
CA LEU A 482 9.54 2.09 -0.38
C LEU A 482 8.28 1.57 0.33
N LEU A 483 8.10 0.25 0.46
CA LEU A 483 6.89 -0.31 1.09
C LEU A 483 6.70 0.15 2.55
N PHE A 484 7.79 0.46 3.25
CA PHE A 484 7.76 0.97 4.62
C PHE A 484 8.47 2.34 4.74
N ASP A 485 8.55 3.10 3.65
CA ASP A 485 9.03 4.49 3.69
C ASP A 485 7.82 5.44 3.74
N PRO A 486 7.61 6.17 4.86
CA PRO A 486 6.49 7.09 4.99
C PRO A 486 6.65 8.35 4.13
N GLN A 487 7.78 8.56 3.49
CA GLN A 487 8.05 9.70 2.60
C GLN A 487 7.76 9.40 1.13
N THR A 488 7.43 8.16 0.81
CA THR A 488 7.03 7.76 -0.55
C THR A 488 5.84 8.59 -1.00
N ARG A 489 6.01 9.34 -2.08
CA ARG A 489 4.93 10.13 -2.67
C ARG A 489 4.02 9.22 -3.49
N ASN A 490 2.73 9.31 -3.23
CA ASN A 490 1.73 8.68 -4.07
C ASN A 490 1.45 9.60 -5.26
N VAL A 491 2.12 9.35 -6.37
CA VAL A 491 1.92 10.11 -7.61
C VAL A 491 0.77 9.45 -8.36
N ALA A 492 -0.37 10.11 -8.40
CA ALA A 492 -1.43 9.72 -9.31
C ALA A 492 -1.00 10.08 -10.74
N PHE A 493 -0.99 9.07 -11.60
CA PHE A 493 -0.70 9.29 -13.02
C PHE A 493 -1.90 9.93 -13.70
N PHE A 494 -1.73 11.15 -14.17
CA PHE A 494 -2.75 11.89 -14.91
C PHE A 494 -2.43 12.04 -16.38
N ASP A 495 -1.69 11.11 -16.97
CA ASP A 495 -1.53 11.14 -18.41
C ASP A 495 -2.84 10.74 -19.08
N VAL A 496 -3.36 11.64 -19.84
CA VAL A 496 -4.36 11.40 -20.88
C VAL A 496 -3.73 11.85 -22.20
N PRO A 497 -3.71 11.02 -23.21
CA PRO A 497 -3.99 9.59 -23.22
C PRO A 497 -2.70 8.79 -23.29
N GLY A 498 -2.54 7.77 -22.46
CA GLY A 498 -1.55 6.71 -22.68
C GLY A 498 -1.93 5.79 -23.85
N LEU A 499 -2.94 6.14 -24.62
CA LEU A 499 -3.24 5.53 -25.91
C LEU A 499 -2.19 5.97 -26.92
N THR A 500 -1.80 5.06 -27.82
CA THR A 500 -1.06 5.48 -29.02
C THR A 500 -1.91 6.53 -29.76
N ASP A 501 -1.27 7.48 -30.44
CA ASP A 501 -1.99 8.48 -31.22
C ASP A 501 -2.99 7.84 -32.20
N GLU A 502 -2.61 6.67 -32.71
CA GLU A 502 -3.42 5.87 -33.63
C GLU A 502 -4.70 5.32 -32.94
N ALA A 503 -4.57 4.75 -31.74
CA ALA A 503 -5.71 4.27 -30.96
C ALA A 503 -6.62 5.43 -30.49
N ALA A 504 -6.04 6.56 -30.08
CA ALA A 504 -6.80 7.75 -29.69
C ALA A 504 -7.60 8.33 -30.87
N GLN A 505 -6.99 8.40 -32.06
CA GLN A 505 -7.64 8.85 -33.29
C GLN A 505 -8.73 7.86 -33.73
N ALA A 506 -8.44 6.55 -33.72
CA ALA A 506 -9.40 5.50 -34.09
C ALA A 506 -10.65 5.50 -33.20
N LEU A 507 -10.49 5.84 -31.90
CA LEU A 507 -11.59 5.94 -30.96
C LEU A 507 -12.30 7.31 -31.00
N GLY A 508 -11.67 8.34 -31.54
CA GLY A 508 -12.13 9.73 -31.41
C GLY A 508 -12.13 10.21 -29.95
N VAL A 509 -11.22 9.67 -29.12
CA VAL A 509 -11.07 10.09 -27.72
C VAL A 509 -10.29 11.39 -27.68
N SER A 510 -10.88 12.42 -27.09
CA SER A 510 -10.26 13.72 -26.94
C SER A 510 -10.64 14.36 -25.61
N LYS A 511 -9.73 15.14 -25.06
CA LYS A 511 -9.97 15.95 -23.87
C LYS A 511 -10.07 17.42 -24.27
N PRO A 512 -11.12 18.15 -23.85
CA PRO A 512 -11.24 19.58 -24.13
C PRO A 512 -10.08 20.40 -23.55
N ASP A 513 -9.56 21.39 -24.30
CA ASP A 513 -8.44 22.24 -23.91
C ASP A 513 -8.64 22.95 -22.56
N VAL A 514 -9.88 23.33 -22.25
CA VAL A 514 -10.20 23.94 -20.96
C VAL A 514 -9.89 22.97 -19.80
N LEU A 515 -10.22 21.69 -19.97
CA LEU A 515 -9.96 20.67 -18.94
C LEU A 515 -8.47 20.35 -18.85
N TRP A 516 -7.72 20.39 -19.95
CA TRP A 516 -6.26 20.28 -19.94
C TRP A 516 -5.61 21.38 -19.10
N ARG A 517 -6.04 22.65 -19.31
CA ARG A 517 -5.54 23.79 -18.53
C ARG A 517 -5.89 23.69 -17.05
N LEU A 518 -7.09 23.21 -16.71
CA LEU A 518 -7.50 23.00 -15.32
C LEU A 518 -6.67 21.89 -14.67
N MET A 519 -6.43 20.78 -15.37
CA MET A 519 -5.62 19.66 -14.89
C MET A 519 -4.17 20.09 -14.63
N SER A 520 -3.55 20.86 -15.52
CA SER A 520 -2.19 21.38 -15.31
C SER A 520 -2.09 22.29 -14.08
N ARG A 521 -3.10 23.11 -13.83
CA ARG A 521 -3.18 23.96 -12.61
C ARG A 521 -3.36 23.11 -11.35
N GLU A 522 -4.18 22.08 -11.42
CA GLU A 522 -4.40 21.15 -10.32
C GLU A 522 -3.11 20.40 -9.97
N MET A 523 -2.33 19.92 -10.96
CA MET A 523 -1.02 19.30 -10.73
C MET A 523 -0.06 20.25 -10.01
N THR A 524 0.00 21.52 -10.39
CA THR A 524 0.81 22.54 -9.70
C THR A 524 0.36 22.72 -8.24
N MET A 525 -0.96 22.79 -8.00
CA MET A 525 -1.49 22.88 -6.63
C MET A 525 -1.17 21.66 -5.79
N ARG A 526 -1.13 20.48 -6.37
CA ARG A 526 -0.74 19.23 -5.68
C ARG A 526 0.72 19.23 -5.28
N GLU A 527 1.61 19.68 -6.13
CA GLU A 527 3.03 19.83 -5.77
C GLU A 527 3.19 20.71 -4.53
N LEU A 528 2.41 21.80 -4.42
CA LEU A 528 2.37 22.63 -3.22
C LEU A 528 1.81 21.86 -2.00
N LEU A 529 0.77 21.05 -2.18
CA LEU A 529 0.23 20.22 -1.10
C LEU A 529 1.23 19.17 -0.62
N PHE A 530 1.99 18.54 -1.53
CA PHE A 530 3.06 17.60 -1.16
C PHE A 530 4.23 18.27 -0.43
N ALA A 531 4.39 19.57 -0.55
CA ALA A 531 5.35 20.33 0.24
C ALA A 531 4.87 20.60 1.69
N LEU A 532 3.57 20.40 1.97
CA LEU A 532 3.02 20.58 3.32
C LEU A 532 3.44 19.41 4.25
N PRO A 533 3.84 19.72 5.50
CA PRO A 533 4.12 18.69 6.49
C PRO A 533 2.94 17.73 6.68
N LEU A 534 3.22 16.47 6.84
CA LEU A 534 2.27 15.37 7.07
C LEU A 534 1.35 15.02 5.89
N TYR A 535 1.24 15.85 4.85
CA TYR A 535 0.38 15.53 3.71
C TYR A 535 0.87 14.29 2.95
N THR A 536 2.18 14.25 2.63
CA THR A 536 2.80 13.07 1.99
C THR A 536 2.59 11.81 2.81
N GLN A 537 2.79 11.88 4.14
CA GLN A 537 2.60 10.73 5.03
C GLN A 537 1.14 10.21 5.03
N LEU A 538 0.17 11.12 5.00
CA LEU A 538 -1.25 10.73 4.96
C LEU A 538 -1.68 10.09 3.63
N THR A 539 -0.88 10.20 2.60
CA THR A 539 -1.13 9.61 1.28
C THR A 539 -0.20 8.44 0.95
N SER A 540 0.87 8.25 1.73
CA SER A 540 1.91 7.26 1.49
C SER A 540 1.49 5.83 1.87
N VAL A 541 1.69 4.87 0.97
CA VAL A 541 1.55 3.43 1.26
C VAL A 541 2.46 3.03 2.43
N GLY A 542 3.70 3.53 2.45
CA GLY A 542 4.69 3.22 3.49
C GLY A 542 4.21 3.63 4.88
N PHE A 543 3.58 4.80 5.02
CA PHE A 543 3.00 5.23 6.29
C PHE A 543 1.91 4.26 6.77
N TYR A 544 0.98 3.88 5.88
CA TYR A 544 -0.10 2.96 6.25
C TYR A 544 0.40 1.53 6.47
N ALA A 545 1.45 1.09 5.79
CA ALA A 545 2.08 -0.21 6.05
C ALA A 545 2.75 -0.24 7.45
N ILE A 546 3.45 0.81 7.85
CA ILE A 546 3.98 0.96 9.20
C ILE A 546 2.84 0.98 10.23
N LEU A 547 1.78 1.76 9.96
CA LEU A 547 0.59 1.81 10.82
C LEU A 547 -0.07 0.44 10.99
N MET A 548 -0.14 -0.35 9.92
CA MET A 548 -0.62 -1.74 9.93
C MET A 548 0.22 -2.60 10.88
N LEU A 549 1.55 -2.52 10.82
CA LEU A 549 2.43 -3.26 11.72
C LEU A 549 2.23 -2.86 13.19
N VAL A 550 2.07 -1.57 13.46
CA VAL A 550 1.75 -1.07 14.81
C VAL A 550 0.43 -1.65 15.31
N VAL A 551 -0.61 -1.64 14.47
CA VAL A 551 -1.92 -2.24 14.79
C VAL A 551 -1.78 -3.74 15.06
N CYS A 552 -0.99 -4.48 14.28
CA CYS A 552 -0.70 -5.90 14.51
C CYS A 552 -0.04 -6.14 15.88
N VAL A 553 0.98 -5.34 16.22
CA VAL A 553 1.69 -5.46 17.51
C VAL A 553 0.77 -5.16 18.69
N ILE A 554 -0.04 -4.09 18.61
CA ILE A 554 -1.00 -3.74 19.67
C ILE A 554 -2.07 -4.84 19.77
N ALA A 555 -2.64 -5.27 18.65
CA ALA A 555 -3.68 -6.32 18.63
C ALA A 555 -3.17 -7.63 19.23
N ARG A 556 -1.92 -8.02 18.95
CA ARG A 556 -1.29 -9.21 19.54
C ARG A 556 -1.07 -9.04 21.05
N ARG A 557 -0.49 -7.92 21.48
CA ARG A 557 -0.26 -7.61 22.90
C ARG A 557 -1.56 -7.65 23.70
N GLU A 558 -2.57 -7.02 23.15
CA GLU A 558 -3.90 -6.94 23.80
C GLU A 558 -4.76 -8.18 23.51
N ARG A 559 -4.24 -9.21 22.83
CA ARG A 559 -4.97 -10.45 22.47
C ARG A 559 -6.33 -10.17 21.82
N ALA A 560 -6.41 -9.22 20.91
CA ALA A 560 -7.63 -8.80 20.22
C ALA A 560 -8.06 -9.87 19.19
N GLY A 561 -8.88 -10.83 19.63
CA GLY A 561 -9.08 -12.11 18.95
C GLY A 561 -9.74 -12.08 17.56
N GLY A 562 -10.42 -11.00 17.17
CA GLY A 562 -11.01 -10.84 15.83
C GLY A 562 -10.08 -10.14 14.83
N MET A 563 -9.04 -9.44 15.32
CA MET A 563 -8.18 -8.62 14.47
C MET A 563 -7.40 -9.43 13.45
N GLY A 564 -6.94 -10.65 13.80
CA GLY A 564 -6.18 -11.48 12.88
C GLY A 564 -6.92 -11.81 11.59
N VAL A 565 -8.23 -12.07 11.66
CA VAL A 565 -9.06 -12.35 10.48
C VAL A 565 -9.18 -11.09 9.60
N MET A 566 -9.46 -9.94 10.22
CA MET A 566 -9.64 -8.70 9.51
C MET A 566 -8.33 -8.18 8.88
N LEU A 567 -7.23 -8.23 9.65
CA LEU A 567 -5.92 -7.77 9.18
C LEU A 567 -5.30 -8.67 8.11
N THR A 568 -5.87 -9.87 7.87
CA THR A 568 -5.40 -10.73 6.77
C THR A 568 -5.42 -9.99 5.44
N VAL A 569 -6.45 -9.16 5.18
CA VAL A 569 -6.57 -8.44 3.90
C VAL A 569 -5.37 -7.51 3.66
N PRO A 570 -5.08 -6.50 4.51
CA PRO A 570 -3.93 -5.62 4.27
C PRO A 570 -2.57 -6.32 4.46
N VAL A 571 -2.46 -7.29 5.38
CA VAL A 571 -1.19 -8.03 5.61
C VAL A 571 -0.84 -8.90 4.41
N MET A 572 -1.80 -9.67 3.89
CA MET A 572 -1.54 -10.50 2.71
C MET A 572 -1.32 -9.65 1.46
N THR A 573 -1.93 -8.46 1.36
CA THR A 573 -1.57 -7.50 0.32
C THR A 573 -0.09 -7.12 0.40
N ALA A 574 0.41 -6.77 1.58
CA ALA A 574 1.84 -6.47 1.77
C ALA A 574 2.74 -7.66 1.42
N VAL A 575 2.35 -8.88 1.81
CA VAL A 575 3.07 -10.11 1.44
C VAL A 575 3.10 -10.29 -0.08
N MET A 576 1.96 -10.10 -0.77
CA MET A 576 1.90 -10.21 -2.22
C MET A 576 2.76 -9.15 -2.94
N ILE A 577 2.90 -7.96 -2.37
CA ILE A 577 3.80 -6.92 -2.90
C ILE A 577 5.26 -7.36 -2.77
N VAL A 578 5.64 -7.88 -1.60
CA VAL A 578 7.04 -8.32 -1.34
C VAL A 578 7.43 -9.48 -2.26
N LEU A 579 6.50 -10.39 -2.56
CA LEU A 579 6.76 -11.57 -3.39
C LEU A 579 6.63 -11.31 -4.91
N GLY A 580 6.05 -10.19 -5.29
CA GLY A 580 5.66 -9.93 -6.68
C GLY A 580 6.23 -8.62 -7.23
N PRO A 581 5.38 -7.64 -7.52
CA PRO A 581 5.77 -6.46 -8.26
C PRO A 581 6.67 -5.50 -7.47
N CYS A 582 7.52 -4.78 -8.18
CA CYS A 582 8.28 -3.66 -7.62
C CYS A 582 7.35 -2.48 -7.28
N LEU A 583 7.55 -1.86 -6.11
CA LEU A 583 6.70 -0.77 -5.62
C LEU A 583 7.22 0.64 -5.96
N LEU A 584 8.45 0.78 -6.47
CA LEU A 584 9.14 2.08 -6.57
C LEU A 584 8.33 3.15 -7.33
N TRP A 585 7.60 2.74 -8.37
CA TRP A 585 6.79 3.62 -9.21
C TRP A 585 5.29 3.27 -9.19
N GLN A 586 4.89 2.28 -8.39
CA GLN A 586 3.58 1.67 -8.50
C GLN A 586 2.89 1.53 -7.15
N ASP A 587 2.71 2.64 -6.44
CA ASP A 587 2.01 2.73 -5.14
C ASP A 587 0.60 2.11 -5.16
N ARG A 588 0.01 1.98 -6.35
CA ARG A 588 -1.32 1.39 -6.59
C ARG A 588 -1.50 -0.01 -6.01
N TYR A 589 -0.43 -0.81 -5.97
CA TYR A 589 -0.48 -2.16 -5.38
C TYR A 589 -0.75 -2.13 -3.87
N GLY A 590 -0.40 -1.04 -3.21
CA GLY A 590 -0.62 -0.82 -1.78
C GLY A 590 -1.97 -0.18 -1.42
N PHE A 591 -2.82 0.20 -2.38
CA PHE A 591 -4.12 0.82 -2.08
C PHE A 591 -5.00 0.01 -1.10
N PRO A 592 -5.07 -1.33 -1.15
CA PRO A 592 -5.83 -2.07 -0.16
C PRO A 592 -5.33 -1.86 1.27
N ILE A 593 -4.01 -1.63 1.46
CA ILE A 593 -3.45 -1.32 2.78
C ILE A 593 -4.01 0.03 3.24
N ILE A 594 -3.92 1.08 2.40
CA ILE A 594 -4.43 2.43 2.72
C ILE A 594 -5.93 2.36 3.05
N TYR A 595 -6.72 1.72 2.16
CA TYR A 595 -8.19 1.71 2.24
C TYR A 595 -8.71 0.94 3.46
N CYS A 596 -8.03 -0.12 3.89
CA CYS A 596 -8.43 -0.93 5.03
C CYS A 596 -8.03 -0.35 6.39
N MET A 597 -7.02 0.54 6.46
CA MET A 597 -6.48 1.00 7.75
C MET A 597 -7.44 1.79 8.63
N PRO A 598 -8.31 2.68 8.13
CA PRO A 598 -9.32 3.33 8.97
C PRO A 598 -10.24 2.33 9.69
N LEU A 599 -10.63 1.27 8.99
CA LEU A 599 -11.44 0.18 9.56
C LEU A 599 -10.64 -0.63 10.58
N ALA A 600 -9.35 -0.89 10.33
CA ALA A 600 -8.48 -1.61 11.26
C ALA A 600 -8.31 -0.85 12.58
N LEU A 601 -8.13 0.47 12.51
CA LEU A 601 -8.08 1.33 13.71
C LEU A 601 -9.41 1.34 14.46
N ALA A 602 -10.54 1.41 13.76
CA ALA A 602 -11.88 1.37 14.35
C ALA A 602 -12.15 0.01 15.04
N ALA A 603 -11.75 -1.08 14.40
CA ALA A 603 -11.88 -2.42 14.91
C ALA A 603 -11.01 -2.66 16.15
N LEU A 604 -9.76 -2.21 16.13
CA LEU A 604 -8.88 -2.26 17.28
C LEU A 604 -9.43 -1.43 18.44
N TRP A 605 -9.89 -0.19 18.17
CA TRP A 605 -10.54 0.65 19.16
C TRP A 605 -11.70 -0.08 19.85
N ARG A 606 -12.58 -0.73 19.09
CA ARG A 606 -13.70 -1.52 19.62
C ARG A 606 -13.24 -2.63 20.55
N GLN A 607 -12.25 -3.41 20.13
CA GLN A 607 -11.71 -4.54 20.89
C GLN A 607 -11.06 -4.08 22.22
N LEU A 608 -10.32 -2.98 22.18
CA LEU A 608 -9.69 -2.40 23.37
C LEU A 608 -10.72 -1.90 24.41
N ARG A 609 -11.88 -1.41 23.96
CA ARG A 609 -12.96 -0.92 24.86
C ARG A 609 -13.79 -2.05 25.44
N GLN A 610 -14.07 -3.09 24.67
CA GLN A 610 -14.81 -4.26 25.16
C GLN A 610 -14.12 -4.98 26.32
N ARG A 611 -12.79 -4.88 26.42
CA ARG A 611 -12.02 -5.48 27.52
C ARG A 611 -12.00 -4.65 28.79
N LYS A 612 -12.27 -3.35 28.69
CA LYS A 612 -12.31 -2.44 29.83
C LYS A 612 -13.70 -2.34 30.46
N ALA A 613 -14.73 -2.75 29.72
CA ALA A 613 -16.10 -2.86 30.19
C ALA A 613 -16.38 -4.25 30.78
#